data_466cc01b254e352379148f8d6ef15bf7
#
_entry.id   466cc01b254e352379148f8d6ef15bf7
#
_cell.length_a   1.000
_cell.length_b   1.000
_cell.length_c   1.000
_cell.angle_alpha   90.00
_cell.angle_beta   90.00
_cell.angle_gamma   90.00
#
_symmetry.space_group_name_H-M   'P 1'
#
loop_
_entity.id
_entity.type
_entity.pdbx_description
1 polymer ?
#
loop_
_entity_poly.entity_id
_entity_poly.type
_entity_poly.pdbx_seq_one_letter_code
_entity_poly.pdbx_strand_id
1 'polypeptide(L)'
;MGSEMCIRDRFRVSSPTTIAIDALPIDGEPMLENIADNAALSVLFFSTETRRRAKSIGQASVTKDGTIRYQMTRLFGICPKYIFKRLHQPAVQIPALAPETRTALNDEDRLQLQRSDTAFFASFSPHGADVTHRGGSPGFIEVVGPDELKIPDYFGNGMYNTLGNLRLDDRLALTAVDFTTGRNVQLTGRATVSRTGLSLPDPERSVSIKIDDVRVSWASVGQWVDVEPSRYSPKI
;
A
#
# COMPACT_ATOMS: atom_id res chain seq x y z
N MET A 1 0.26 -1.50 -7.62
CA MET A 1 0.23 -0.17 -7.02
C MET A 1 1.66 0.19 -6.69
N GLY A 2 2.15 1.09 -7.49
CA GLY A 2 3.55 1.33 -7.60
C GLY A 2 4.19 1.92 -6.38
N SER A 3 5.43 1.70 -6.35
CA SER A 3 6.51 2.18 -5.52
C SER A 3 6.60 3.70 -5.32
N GLU A 4 5.61 4.44 -5.72
CA GLU A 4 5.64 5.89 -5.89
C GLU A 4 5.22 6.65 -4.63
N MET A 5 5.74 6.27 -3.46
CA MET A 5 5.36 6.87 -2.19
C MET A 5 5.98 8.25 -1.88
N CYS A 6 6.92 8.73 -2.67
CA CYS A 6 7.57 10.03 -2.46
C CYS A 6 7.52 10.90 -3.70
N ILE A 7 6.31 11.23 -4.17
CA ILE A 7 6.11 12.00 -5.40
C ILE A 7 5.76 13.46 -5.06
N ARG A 8 6.43 14.12 -4.15
CA ARG A 8 6.12 15.53 -3.89
C ARG A 8 6.28 16.43 -5.11
N ASP A 9 7.19 16.08 -6.00
CA ASP A 9 7.59 16.83 -7.19
C ASP A 9 7.06 16.24 -8.51
N ARG A 10 6.43 15.06 -8.47
CA ARG A 10 5.98 14.34 -9.65
C ARG A 10 4.47 14.32 -9.86
N PHE A 11 3.72 15.06 -9.08
CA PHE A 11 2.31 15.27 -9.35
C PHE A 11 1.97 16.76 -9.37
N ARG A 12 1.08 17.15 -10.26
CA ARG A 12 0.60 18.51 -10.42
C ARG A 12 -0.91 18.56 -10.26
N VAL A 13 -1.40 19.49 -9.45
CA VAL A 13 -2.84 19.75 -9.35
C VAL A 13 -3.23 20.61 -10.54
N SER A 14 -3.97 20.04 -11.48
CA SER A 14 -4.42 20.74 -12.70
C SER A 14 -5.76 21.45 -12.51
N SER A 15 -6.57 20.99 -11.56
CA SER A 15 -7.84 21.62 -11.16
C SER A 15 -8.21 21.13 -9.74
N PRO A 16 -9.28 21.65 -9.11
CA PRO A 16 -9.74 21.16 -7.80
C PRO A 16 -10.02 19.65 -7.74
N THR A 17 -10.24 19.01 -8.87
CA THR A 17 -10.58 17.58 -8.97
C THR A 17 -9.66 16.78 -9.90
N THR A 18 -8.61 17.41 -10.45
CA THR A 18 -7.73 16.72 -11.40
C THR A 18 -6.27 16.82 -10.98
N ILE A 19 -5.61 15.68 -10.97
CA ILE A 19 -4.17 15.56 -10.72
C ILE A 19 -3.51 14.94 -11.95
N ALA A 20 -2.38 15.50 -12.37
CA ALA A 20 -1.46 14.89 -13.31
C ALA A 20 -0.30 14.26 -12.53
N ILE A 21 0.00 13.00 -12.82
CA ILE A 21 1.09 12.24 -12.19
C ILE A 21 2.12 11.96 -13.28
N ASP A 22 3.27 12.60 -13.16
CA ASP A 22 4.37 12.51 -14.14
C ASP A 22 5.37 11.38 -13.79
N ALA A 23 5.00 10.52 -12.84
CA ALA A 23 5.80 9.39 -12.43
C ALA A 23 5.52 8.19 -13.32
N LEU A 24 6.55 7.67 -13.96
CA LEU A 24 6.46 6.42 -14.69
C LEU A 24 6.52 5.24 -13.70
N PRO A 25 5.69 4.20 -13.89
CA PRO A 25 5.84 2.95 -13.16
C PRO A 25 7.23 2.34 -13.38
N ILE A 26 7.67 1.55 -12.41
CA ILE A 26 8.90 0.76 -12.56
C ILE A 26 8.69 -0.26 -13.67
N ASP A 27 9.73 -0.54 -14.45
CA ASP A 27 9.68 -1.51 -15.54
C ASP A 27 9.00 -2.83 -15.12
N GLY A 28 8.04 -3.25 -15.95
CA GLY A 28 7.25 -4.46 -15.71
C GLY A 28 6.11 -4.28 -14.69
N GLU A 29 5.82 -3.10 -14.16
CA GLU A 29 4.59 -2.86 -13.41
C GLU A 29 3.40 -2.72 -14.36
N PRO A 30 2.30 -3.45 -14.13
CA PRO A 30 1.16 -3.45 -15.04
C PRO A 30 0.24 -2.24 -14.88
N MET A 31 0.66 -1.18 -14.20
CA MET A 31 -0.22 -0.06 -13.83
C MET A 31 -0.79 0.66 -15.05
N LEU A 32 0.02 0.92 -16.08
CA LEU A 32 -0.45 1.60 -17.28
C LEU A 32 -1.41 0.73 -18.10
N GLU A 33 -1.13 -0.57 -18.18
CA GLU A 33 -2.00 -1.55 -18.83
C GLU A 33 -3.32 -1.66 -18.07
N ASN A 34 -3.26 -1.77 -16.74
CA ASN A 34 -4.45 -1.82 -15.90
C ASN A 34 -5.32 -0.57 -16.02
N ILE A 35 -4.71 0.62 -16.17
CA ILE A 35 -5.47 1.87 -16.40
C ILE A 35 -6.11 1.86 -17.79
N ALA A 36 -5.45 1.30 -18.79
CA ALA A 36 -6.01 1.18 -20.14
C ALA A 36 -7.21 0.22 -20.17
N ASP A 37 -7.13 -0.90 -19.43
CA ASP A 37 -8.20 -1.88 -19.33
C ASP A 37 -9.37 -1.40 -18.47
N ASN A 38 -9.06 -0.69 -17.36
CA ASN A 38 -10.06 -0.17 -16.44
C ASN A 38 -9.58 1.14 -15.81
N ALA A 39 -10.26 2.23 -16.16
CA ALA A 39 -9.95 3.56 -15.70
C ALA A 39 -10.15 3.78 -14.18
N ALA A 40 -10.83 2.88 -13.47
CA ALA A 40 -11.11 3.04 -12.05
C ALA A 40 -9.81 3.01 -11.22
N LEU A 41 -9.53 4.10 -10.53
CA LEU A 41 -8.33 4.25 -9.72
C LEU A 41 -8.68 4.82 -8.34
N SER A 42 -8.00 4.35 -7.32
CA SER A 42 -7.99 4.97 -5.99
C SER A 42 -6.59 5.45 -5.64
N VAL A 43 -6.50 6.66 -5.09
CA VAL A 43 -5.23 7.27 -4.68
C VAL A 43 -5.25 7.55 -3.18
N LEU A 44 -4.21 7.13 -2.49
CA LEU A 44 -3.99 7.42 -1.08
C LEU A 44 -2.93 8.52 -0.94
N PHE A 45 -3.36 9.66 -0.40
CA PHE A 45 -2.45 10.71 0.05
C PHE A 45 -2.03 10.39 1.49
N PHE A 46 -0.74 10.26 1.70
CA PHE A 46 -0.20 9.75 2.96
C PHE A 46 1.00 10.57 3.42
N SER A 47 0.96 11.07 4.66
CA SER A 47 2.06 11.79 5.29
C SER A 47 2.39 11.14 6.62
N THR A 48 3.58 10.58 6.72
CA THR A 48 4.10 10.03 7.98
C THR A 48 4.48 11.13 8.95
N GLU A 49 5.01 12.26 8.47
CA GLU A 49 5.44 13.40 9.30
C GLU A 49 4.29 13.97 10.12
N THR A 50 3.14 14.14 9.49
CA THR A 50 1.96 14.74 10.12
C THR A 50 0.94 13.72 10.58
N ARG A 51 1.17 12.42 10.33
CA ARG A 51 0.21 11.32 10.53
C ARG A 51 -1.14 11.60 9.88
N ARG A 52 -1.13 12.23 8.71
CA ARG A 52 -2.36 12.53 7.96
C ARG A 52 -2.47 11.64 6.74
N ARG A 53 -3.69 11.30 6.42
CA ARG A 53 -4.01 10.61 5.18
C ARG A 53 -5.39 10.99 4.69
N ALA A 54 -5.51 11.00 3.36
CA ALA A 54 -6.78 11.12 2.66
C ALA A 54 -6.80 10.11 1.52
N LYS A 55 -7.95 9.64 1.16
CA LYS A 55 -8.16 8.72 0.05
C LYS A 55 -9.11 9.35 -0.96
N SER A 56 -8.78 9.23 -2.22
CA SER A 56 -9.68 9.58 -3.30
C SER A 56 -10.03 8.37 -4.15
N ILE A 57 -11.21 8.40 -4.75
CA ILE A 57 -11.69 7.45 -5.75
C ILE A 57 -11.98 8.26 -7.00
N GLY A 58 -11.65 7.73 -8.15
CA GLY A 58 -11.83 8.42 -9.42
C GLY A 58 -11.49 7.56 -10.61
N GLN A 59 -11.18 8.22 -11.71
CA GLN A 59 -10.80 7.58 -12.96
C GLN A 59 -9.47 8.13 -13.45
N ALA A 60 -8.67 7.26 -14.04
CA ALA A 60 -7.39 7.62 -14.62
C ALA A 60 -7.39 7.38 -16.14
N SER A 61 -6.54 8.13 -16.81
CA SER A 61 -6.20 7.90 -18.21
C SER A 61 -4.72 8.19 -18.41
N VAL A 62 -4.10 7.52 -19.36
CA VAL A 62 -2.70 7.76 -19.73
C VAL A 62 -2.69 8.65 -20.96
N THR A 63 -1.97 9.76 -20.88
CA THR A 63 -1.77 10.70 -22.00
C THR A 63 -0.70 10.19 -22.96
N LYS A 64 -0.58 10.78 -24.15
CA LYS A 64 0.40 10.35 -25.17
C LYS A 64 1.87 10.46 -24.73
N ASP A 65 2.15 11.34 -23.79
CA ASP A 65 3.48 11.58 -23.19
C ASP A 65 3.73 10.69 -21.95
N GLY A 66 2.81 9.78 -21.63
CA GLY A 66 2.94 8.86 -20.51
C GLY A 66 2.45 9.41 -19.16
N THR A 67 2.01 10.67 -19.09
CA THR A 67 1.45 11.26 -17.86
C THR A 67 0.13 10.57 -17.50
N ILE A 68 -0.03 10.18 -16.25
CA ILE A 68 -1.30 9.67 -15.74
C ILE A 68 -2.17 10.85 -15.31
N ARG A 69 -3.27 11.08 -16.00
CA ARG A 69 -4.28 12.06 -15.63
C ARG A 69 -5.33 11.37 -14.76
N TYR A 70 -5.46 11.83 -13.52
CA TYR A 70 -6.41 11.30 -12.55
C TYR A 70 -7.50 12.31 -12.25
N GLN A 71 -8.75 11.95 -12.48
CA GLN A 71 -9.94 12.74 -12.18
C GLN A 71 -10.60 12.17 -10.92
N MET A 72 -10.55 12.92 -9.82
CA MET A 72 -11.21 12.57 -8.56
C MET A 72 -12.72 12.74 -8.66
N THR A 73 -13.46 11.74 -8.20
CA THR A 73 -14.93 11.81 -8.04
C THR A 73 -15.33 11.94 -6.57
N ARG A 74 -14.53 11.38 -5.66
CA ARG A 74 -14.73 11.45 -4.20
C ARG A 74 -13.42 11.59 -3.48
N LEU A 75 -13.42 12.32 -2.36
CA LEU A 75 -12.28 12.49 -1.46
C LEU A 75 -12.73 12.27 -0.02
N PHE A 76 -11.99 11.46 0.73
CA PHE A 76 -12.29 11.09 2.11
C PHE A 76 -11.11 11.42 3.01
N GLY A 77 -11.34 12.13 4.11
CA GLY A 77 -10.41 12.18 5.23
C GLY A 77 -10.41 10.84 5.97
N ILE A 78 -9.24 10.33 6.32
CA ILE A 78 -9.10 9.06 7.03
C ILE A 78 -8.41 9.31 8.38
N CYS A 79 -8.82 8.56 9.42
CA CYS A 79 -8.27 8.70 10.76
C CYS A 79 -6.74 8.45 10.78
N PRO A 80 -5.99 9.12 11.67
CA PRO A 80 -4.52 8.99 11.74
C PRO A 80 -4.03 7.75 12.49
N LYS A 81 -4.91 6.85 12.93
CA LYS A 81 -4.55 5.68 13.71
C LYS A 81 -3.54 4.79 12.97
N TYR A 82 -2.62 4.20 13.71
CA TYR A 82 -1.64 3.21 13.25
C TYR A 82 -0.58 3.75 12.28
N ILE A 83 -0.50 5.07 12.06
CA ILE A 83 0.59 5.68 11.28
C ILE A 83 1.79 5.90 12.21
N PHE A 84 2.91 5.27 11.91
CA PHE A 84 4.18 5.57 12.54
C PHE A 84 4.71 6.89 11.97
N LYS A 85 5.06 7.83 12.85
CA LYS A 85 5.64 9.09 12.43
C LYS A 85 7.09 8.87 11.99
N ARG A 86 7.44 9.49 10.89
CA ARG A 86 8.79 9.51 10.36
C ARG A 86 9.08 10.87 9.77
N LEU A 87 10.29 11.37 9.96
CA LEU A 87 10.78 12.58 9.31
C LEU A 87 11.52 12.19 8.04
N HIS A 88 11.20 12.89 6.97
CA HIS A 88 11.83 12.67 5.67
C HIS A 88 13.18 13.40 5.62
N GLN A 89 14.22 12.71 5.18
CA GLN A 89 15.48 13.29 4.77
C GLN A 89 15.71 13.08 3.28
N PRO A 90 16.50 13.95 2.62
CA PRO A 90 16.82 13.77 1.20
C PRO A 90 17.32 12.36 0.90
N ALA A 91 16.95 11.85 -0.27
CA ALA A 91 17.27 10.49 -0.67
C ALA A 91 18.78 10.25 -0.75
N VAL A 92 19.21 9.14 -0.18
CA VAL A 92 20.46 8.51 -0.60
C VAL A 92 20.20 7.85 -1.95
N GLN A 93 21.12 7.97 -2.89
CA GLN A 93 21.01 7.28 -4.18
C GLN A 93 20.96 5.78 -3.91
N ILE A 94 19.82 5.18 -4.24
CA ILE A 94 19.67 3.72 -4.21
C ILE A 94 20.15 3.20 -5.55
N PRO A 95 20.98 2.15 -5.58
CA PRO A 95 21.37 1.51 -6.83
C PRO A 95 20.12 1.10 -7.61
N ALA A 96 20.13 1.36 -8.91
CA ALA A 96 19.09 0.87 -9.80
C ALA A 96 19.22 -0.65 -9.93
N LEU A 97 18.51 -1.38 -9.07
CA LEU A 97 18.42 -2.83 -9.14
C LEU A 97 17.22 -3.22 -10.01
N ALA A 98 17.42 -4.25 -10.83
CA ALA A 98 16.32 -4.79 -11.62
C ALA A 98 15.24 -5.37 -10.71
N PRO A 99 13.95 -5.17 -11.02
CA PRO A 99 12.88 -5.82 -10.28
C PRO A 99 12.98 -7.35 -10.34
N GLU A 100 12.63 -8.00 -9.24
CA GLU A 100 12.56 -9.46 -9.15
C GLU A 100 11.11 -9.89 -9.04
N THR A 101 10.77 -11.02 -9.67
CA THR A 101 9.43 -11.64 -9.57
C THR A 101 9.55 -13.10 -9.18
N ARG A 102 8.63 -13.58 -8.33
CA ARG A 102 8.55 -14.97 -7.86
C ARG A 102 7.14 -15.29 -7.35
N THR A 103 6.85 -16.56 -7.14
CA THR A 103 5.54 -17.04 -6.69
C THR A 103 5.46 -17.28 -5.18
N ALA A 104 6.57 -17.09 -4.46
CA ALA A 104 6.63 -17.28 -3.01
C ALA A 104 7.64 -16.33 -2.37
N LEU A 105 7.45 -16.05 -1.08
CA LEU A 105 8.34 -15.25 -0.25
C LEU A 105 9.64 -16.01 0.02
N ASN A 106 10.78 -15.36 -0.18
CA ASN A 106 12.06 -15.83 0.34
C ASN A 106 12.27 -15.35 1.78
N ASP A 107 13.40 -15.71 2.39
CA ASP A 107 13.68 -15.37 3.79
C ASP A 107 13.85 -13.87 4.01
N GLU A 108 14.40 -13.14 3.03
CA GLU A 108 14.55 -11.68 3.10
C GLU A 108 13.18 -10.97 3.06
N ASP A 109 12.28 -11.42 2.17
CA ASP A 109 10.91 -10.89 2.11
C ASP A 109 10.18 -11.10 3.42
N ARG A 110 10.26 -12.31 3.97
CA ARG A 110 9.63 -12.66 5.25
C ARG A 110 10.15 -11.77 6.37
N LEU A 111 11.47 -11.59 6.45
CA LEU A 111 12.09 -10.76 7.47
C LEU A 111 11.65 -9.29 7.34
N GLN A 112 11.59 -8.74 6.12
CA GLN A 112 11.11 -7.39 5.88
C GLN A 112 9.64 -7.25 6.29
N LEU A 113 8.77 -8.19 5.89
CA LEU A 113 7.34 -8.15 6.24
C LEU A 113 7.13 -8.21 7.76
N GLN A 114 7.84 -9.09 8.46
CA GLN A 114 7.78 -9.18 9.92
C GLN A 114 8.26 -7.92 10.64
N ARG A 115 9.24 -7.21 10.08
CA ARG A 115 9.76 -5.95 10.64
C ARG A 115 8.95 -4.72 10.24
N SER A 116 8.07 -4.86 9.25
CA SER A 116 7.24 -3.75 8.77
C SER A 116 6.24 -3.31 9.84
N ASP A 117 6.05 -2.00 9.94
CA ASP A 117 4.99 -1.35 10.73
C ASP A 117 3.94 -0.70 9.85
N THR A 118 4.12 -0.77 8.54
CA THR A 118 3.31 -0.10 7.52
C THR A 118 3.17 -1.00 6.30
N ALA A 119 1.94 -1.19 5.85
CA ALA A 119 1.61 -1.82 4.58
C ALA A 119 0.44 -1.09 3.90
N PHE A 120 0.31 -1.27 2.61
CA PHE A 120 -0.77 -0.71 1.80
C PHE A 120 -1.51 -1.84 1.12
N PHE A 121 -2.83 -1.82 1.20
CA PHE A 121 -3.70 -2.77 0.51
C PHE A 121 -4.35 -2.09 -0.69
N ALA A 122 -4.47 -2.82 -1.78
CA ALA A 122 -5.35 -2.49 -2.89
C ALA A 122 -6.37 -3.60 -3.10
N SER A 123 -7.60 -3.24 -3.30
CA SER A 123 -8.70 -4.13 -3.61
C SER A 123 -9.59 -3.51 -4.68
N PHE A 124 -10.36 -4.35 -5.34
CA PHE A 124 -11.28 -3.95 -6.39
C PHE A 124 -12.60 -4.70 -6.26
N SER A 125 -13.67 -4.07 -6.74
CA SER A 125 -14.97 -4.71 -6.90
C SER A 125 -15.75 -3.98 -8.01
N PRO A 126 -16.92 -4.46 -8.42
CA PRO A 126 -17.80 -3.71 -9.33
C PRO A 126 -18.15 -2.29 -8.85
N HIS A 127 -17.96 -1.98 -7.58
CA HIS A 127 -18.17 -0.65 -7.01
C HIS A 127 -16.94 0.26 -7.09
N GLY A 128 -15.81 -0.23 -7.61
CA GLY A 128 -14.58 0.51 -7.86
C GLY A 128 -13.35 0.02 -7.10
N ALA A 129 -12.25 0.72 -7.36
CA ALA A 129 -10.96 0.47 -6.72
C ALA A 129 -10.91 1.07 -5.31
N ASP A 130 -10.15 0.43 -4.42
CA ASP A 130 -9.85 0.94 -3.09
C ASP A 130 -8.37 0.74 -2.75
N VAL A 131 -7.77 1.75 -2.12
CA VAL A 131 -6.44 1.69 -1.53
C VAL A 131 -6.50 2.11 -0.08
N THR A 132 -5.80 1.40 0.81
CA THR A 132 -5.80 1.71 2.24
C THR A 132 -4.47 1.41 2.88
N HIS A 133 -4.14 2.16 3.92
CA HIS A 133 -3.00 1.91 4.79
C HIS A 133 -3.38 0.93 5.89
N ARG A 134 -2.51 -0.01 6.17
CA ARG A 134 -2.51 -0.89 7.33
C ARG A 134 -1.24 -0.65 8.13
N GLY A 135 -1.36 -0.51 9.43
CA GLY A 135 -0.20 -0.30 10.28
C GLY A 135 -0.37 -0.98 11.63
N GLY A 136 0.74 -1.30 12.25
CA GLY A 136 0.84 -1.93 13.55
C GLY A 136 2.28 -1.93 14.05
N SER A 137 2.52 -2.42 15.26
CA SER A 137 3.88 -2.68 15.72
C SER A 137 4.55 -3.73 14.82
N PRO A 138 5.87 -3.71 14.64
CA PRO A 138 6.58 -4.80 13.96
C PRO A 138 6.10 -6.16 14.46
N GLY A 139 5.83 -7.08 13.53
CA GLY A 139 5.16 -8.35 13.81
C GLY A 139 3.66 -8.36 13.53
N PHE A 140 3.02 -7.19 13.23
CA PHE A 140 1.60 -7.16 12.88
C PHE A 140 1.29 -7.90 11.57
N ILE A 141 2.26 -8.04 10.68
CA ILE A 141 2.17 -8.93 9.53
C ILE A 141 2.68 -10.30 9.96
N GLU A 142 1.76 -11.22 10.20
CA GLU A 142 2.10 -12.60 10.52
C GLU A 142 2.41 -13.35 9.21
N VAL A 143 3.67 -13.77 9.06
CA VAL A 143 4.10 -14.62 7.94
C VAL A 143 3.87 -16.07 8.34
N VAL A 144 2.81 -16.68 7.82
CA VAL A 144 2.40 -18.05 8.16
C VAL A 144 3.25 -19.08 7.40
N GLY A 145 3.60 -18.73 6.16
CA GLY A 145 4.38 -19.61 5.29
C GLY A 145 4.98 -18.85 4.11
N PRO A 146 5.59 -19.57 3.17
CA PRO A 146 6.20 -18.92 2.00
C PRO A 146 5.18 -18.27 1.08
N ASP A 147 3.91 -18.64 1.17
CA ASP A 147 2.83 -18.19 0.31
C ASP A 147 1.57 -17.76 1.09
N GLU A 148 1.70 -17.54 2.41
CA GLU A 148 0.58 -17.14 3.24
C GLU A 148 0.95 -16.08 4.29
N LEU A 149 0.11 -15.04 4.35
CA LEU A 149 0.17 -13.98 5.36
C LEU A 149 -1.15 -13.86 6.10
N LYS A 150 -1.09 -13.41 7.36
CA LYS A 150 -2.26 -12.91 8.10
C LYS A 150 -1.99 -11.50 8.64
N ILE A 151 -2.99 -10.63 8.52
CA ILE A 151 -2.88 -9.23 8.92
C ILE A 151 -4.12 -8.85 9.72
N PRO A 152 -3.95 -8.21 10.89
CA PRO A 152 -5.06 -7.81 11.72
C PRO A 152 -5.86 -6.66 11.08
N ASP A 153 -7.17 -6.67 11.26
CA ASP A 153 -8.04 -5.53 11.00
C ASP A 153 -8.38 -4.86 12.34
N TYR A 154 -7.49 -3.99 12.77
CA TYR A 154 -7.66 -3.22 14.00
C TYR A 154 -8.81 -2.23 13.90
N PHE A 155 -9.39 -1.89 15.04
CA PHE A 155 -10.50 -0.95 15.13
C PHE A 155 -10.13 0.43 14.55
N GLY A 156 -10.79 0.79 13.45
CA GLY A 156 -10.57 2.03 12.71
C GLY A 156 -11.71 3.04 12.87
N ASN A 157 -12.08 3.65 11.77
CA ASN A 157 -13.13 4.66 11.65
C ASN A 157 -14.46 4.10 11.11
N GLY A 158 -14.61 2.78 11.05
CA GLY A 158 -15.80 2.14 10.49
C GLY A 158 -15.89 2.16 8.95
N MET A 159 -14.83 2.58 8.27
CA MET A 159 -14.79 2.59 6.81
C MET A 159 -14.30 1.23 6.28
N TYR A 160 -15.22 0.39 5.85
CA TYR A 160 -14.98 -1.01 5.48
C TYR A 160 -14.85 -1.24 3.97
N ASN A 161 -14.41 -0.23 3.19
CA ASN A 161 -14.34 -0.34 1.73
C ASN A 161 -13.54 -1.56 1.27
N THR A 162 -12.30 -1.73 1.77
CA THR A 162 -11.46 -2.89 1.44
C THR A 162 -12.15 -4.21 1.79
N LEU A 163 -12.69 -4.32 3.01
CA LEU A 163 -13.35 -5.56 3.44
C LEU A 163 -14.65 -5.82 2.65
N GLY A 164 -15.35 -4.76 2.27
CA GLY A 164 -16.53 -4.84 1.39
C GLY A 164 -16.15 -5.32 0.00
N ASN A 165 -15.08 -4.79 -0.59
CA ASN A 165 -14.57 -5.24 -1.87
C ASN A 165 -14.18 -6.72 -1.82
N LEU A 166 -13.44 -7.15 -0.80
CA LEU A 166 -12.99 -8.54 -0.64
C LEU A 166 -14.12 -9.56 -0.46
N ARG A 167 -15.32 -9.13 -0.13
CA ARG A 167 -16.50 -10.01 -0.12
C ARG A 167 -17.08 -10.27 -1.51
N LEU A 168 -16.79 -9.39 -2.47
CA LEU A 168 -17.28 -9.45 -3.84
C LEU A 168 -16.22 -9.95 -4.80
N ASP A 169 -14.96 -9.63 -4.52
CA ASP A 169 -13.79 -10.04 -5.30
C ASP A 169 -12.63 -10.22 -4.31
N ASP A 170 -12.17 -11.45 -4.16
CA ASP A 170 -11.15 -11.84 -3.18
C ASP A 170 -9.72 -11.44 -3.57
N ARG A 171 -9.52 -10.85 -4.76
CA ARG A 171 -8.21 -10.36 -5.20
C ARG A 171 -7.74 -9.19 -4.34
N LEU A 172 -6.51 -9.30 -3.87
CA LEU A 172 -5.85 -8.29 -3.06
C LEU A 172 -4.42 -8.07 -3.55
N ALA A 173 -3.98 -6.83 -3.58
CA ALA A 173 -2.56 -6.51 -3.63
C ALA A 173 -2.12 -5.89 -2.30
N LEU A 174 -0.90 -6.22 -1.88
CA LEU A 174 -0.24 -5.63 -0.72
C LEU A 174 1.13 -5.07 -1.15
N THR A 175 1.47 -3.91 -0.59
CA THR A 175 2.81 -3.33 -0.72
C THR A 175 3.35 -3.01 0.67
N ALA A 176 4.54 -3.52 0.99
CA ALA A 176 5.30 -3.17 2.19
C ALA A 176 6.64 -2.54 1.78
N VAL A 177 6.90 -1.34 2.30
CA VAL A 177 8.10 -0.56 1.97
C VAL A 177 9.05 -0.56 3.15
N ASP A 178 10.29 -0.91 2.91
CA ASP A 178 11.37 -0.59 3.83
C ASP A 178 11.79 0.87 3.62
N PHE A 179 11.43 1.72 4.54
CA PHE A 179 11.73 3.15 4.50
C PHE A 179 13.22 3.47 4.71
N THR A 180 14.03 2.49 5.05
CA THR A 180 15.48 2.66 5.22
C THR A 180 16.22 2.37 3.92
N THR A 181 15.84 1.29 3.23
CA THR A 181 16.53 0.81 2.03
C THR A 181 15.81 1.16 0.73
N GLY A 182 14.54 1.55 0.81
CA GLY A 182 13.69 1.75 -0.35
C GLY A 182 13.24 0.45 -1.03
N ARG A 183 13.53 -0.71 -0.42
CA ARG A 183 13.07 -2.00 -0.92
C ARG A 183 11.57 -2.14 -0.73
N ASN A 184 10.88 -2.44 -1.80
CA ASN A 184 9.43 -2.69 -1.81
C ASN A 184 9.17 -4.18 -2.03
N VAL A 185 8.42 -4.79 -1.11
CA VAL A 185 7.81 -6.09 -1.34
C VAL A 185 6.35 -5.85 -1.73
N GLN A 186 6.03 -6.15 -2.97
CA GLN A 186 4.67 -6.11 -3.52
C GLN A 186 4.21 -7.54 -3.72
N LEU A 187 2.98 -7.83 -3.36
CA LEU A 187 2.39 -9.14 -3.60
C LEU A 187 0.95 -9.00 -4.06
N THR A 188 0.53 -9.95 -4.88
CA THR A 188 -0.85 -10.15 -5.26
C THR A 188 -1.30 -11.53 -4.81
N GLY A 189 -2.60 -11.69 -4.55
CA GLY A 189 -3.13 -12.95 -4.09
C GLY A 189 -4.63 -12.89 -3.80
N ARG A 190 -5.09 -13.94 -3.14
CA ARG A 190 -6.48 -14.12 -2.72
C ARG A 190 -6.62 -13.92 -1.22
N ALA A 191 -7.59 -13.11 -0.82
CA ALA A 191 -7.77 -12.73 0.58
C ALA A 191 -9.10 -13.23 1.15
N THR A 192 -9.03 -13.73 2.37
CA THR A 192 -10.20 -14.14 3.14
C THR A 192 -10.27 -13.33 4.43
N VAL A 193 -11.45 -12.79 4.72
CA VAL A 193 -11.71 -12.04 5.96
C VAL A 193 -12.35 -12.97 6.99
N SER A 194 -11.73 -13.10 8.15
CA SER A 194 -12.21 -13.91 9.26
C SER A 194 -12.30 -13.11 10.57
N ARG A 195 -13.13 -13.60 11.51
CA ARG A 195 -13.28 -13.00 12.86
C ARG A 195 -12.33 -13.56 13.89
N THR A 196 -11.58 -14.60 13.56
CA THR A 196 -10.72 -15.33 14.49
C THR A 196 -9.39 -15.67 13.85
N GLY A 197 -8.39 -16.02 14.64
CA GLY A 197 -7.19 -16.69 14.13
C GLY A 197 -5.89 -15.89 14.12
N LEU A 198 -5.79 -14.85 14.95
CA LEU A 198 -4.51 -14.19 15.21
C LEU A 198 -4.07 -14.43 16.65
N SER A 199 -2.76 -14.62 16.83
CA SER A 199 -2.10 -14.66 18.14
C SER A 199 -1.87 -13.26 18.73
N LEU A 200 -2.32 -12.22 18.02
CA LEU A 200 -2.09 -10.80 18.37
C LEU A 200 -3.18 -10.25 19.28
N PRO A 201 -2.86 -9.32 20.16
CA PRO A 201 -3.86 -8.69 21.02
C PRO A 201 -4.87 -7.89 20.19
N ASP A 202 -6.14 -8.21 20.42
CA ASP A 202 -7.31 -7.38 20.12
C ASP A 202 -7.66 -6.99 18.67
N PRO A 203 -7.51 -7.86 17.64
CA PRO A 203 -8.16 -7.61 16.37
C PRO A 203 -9.60 -8.15 16.39
N GLU A 204 -10.56 -7.35 15.93
CA GLU A 204 -11.92 -7.84 15.67
C GLU A 204 -11.94 -8.86 14.52
N ARG A 205 -11.05 -8.68 13.57
CA ARG A 205 -10.96 -9.45 12.32
C ARG A 205 -9.51 -9.59 11.87
N SER A 206 -9.29 -10.56 11.00
CA SER A 206 -8.04 -10.72 10.26
C SER A 206 -8.30 -10.90 8.76
N VAL A 207 -7.31 -10.54 7.98
CA VAL A 207 -7.24 -10.78 6.53
C VAL A 207 -6.13 -11.79 6.31
N SER A 208 -6.49 -13.03 5.91
CA SER A 208 -5.55 -14.04 5.43
C SER A 208 -5.35 -13.85 3.94
N ILE A 209 -4.12 -13.89 3.48
CA ILE A 209 -3.75 -13.66 2.08
C ILE A 209 -2.97 -14.90 1.62
N LYS A 210 -3.52 -15.61 0.62
CA LYS A 210 -2.78 -16.62 -0.13
C LYS A 210 -2.12 -15.92 -1.30
N ILE A 211 -0.80 -16.01 -1.37
CA ILE A 211 0.02 -15.27 -2.33
C ILE A 211 0.03 -16.00 -3.67
N ASP A 212 -0.25 -15.29 -4.75
CA ASP A 212 -0.10 -15.78 -6.13
C ASP A 212 1.25 -15.34 -6.71
N ASP A 213 1.61 -14.05 -6.53
CA ASP A 213 2.85 -13.45 -7.03
C ASP A 213 3.50 -12.52 -6.01
N VAL A 214 4.83 -12.51 -6.00
CA VAL A 214 5.67 -11.58 -5.25
C VAL A 214 6.55 -10.82 -6.23
N ARG A 215 6.57 -9.51 -6.10
CA ARG A 215 7.45 -8.63 -6.83
C ARG A 215 8.28 -7.80 -5.85
N VAL A 216 9.57 -7.75 -6.07
CA VAL A 216 10.48 -6.91 -5.31
C VAL A 216 11.06 -5.85 -6.22
N SER A 217 11.05 -4.63 -5.75
CA SER A 217 11.60 -3.47 -6.46
C SER A 217 12.22 -2.49 -5.48
N TRP A 218 13.01 -1.57 -5.97
CA TRP A 218 13.65 -0.54 -5.16
C TRP A 218 13.24 0.83 -5.68
N ALA A 219 12.83 1.70 -4.76
CA ALA A 219 12.48 3.07 -5.07
C ALA A 219 13.26 4.04 -4.20
N SER A 220 13.63 5.17 -4.76
CA SER A 220 14.22 6.27 -4.00
C SER A 220 13.14 6.92 -3.13
N VAL A 221 12.91 6.34 -1.94
CA VAL A 221 11.90 6.84 -1.00
C VAL A 221 12.44 7.90 -0.04
N GLY A 222 13.71 8.30 -0.19
CA GLY A 222 14.42 9.09 0.81
C GLY A 222 14.75 8.28 2.07
N GLN A 223 15.55 8.86 2.94
CA GLN A 223 15.73 8.29 4.28
C GLN A 223 14.64 8.80 5.21
N TRP A 224 14.08 7.90 5.98
CA TRP A 224 13.06 8.21 6.96
C TRP A 224 13.61 7.92 8.35
N VAL A 225 13.80 8.97 9.13
CA VAL A 225 14.43 8.93 10.45
C VAL A 225 13.43 9.28 11.55
N ASP A 226 13.85 9.17 12.81
CA ASP A 226 13.06 9.54 13.98
C ASP A 226 11.71 8.84 14.03
N VAL A 227 11.75 7.50 13.97
CA VAL A 227 10.53 6.67 13.96
C VAL A 227 9.86 6.74 15.34
N GLU A 228 8.65 7.28 15.38
CA GLU A 228 7.81 7.34 16.57
C GLU A 228 6.58 6.45 16.38
N PRO A 229 6.38 5.42 17.22
CA PRO A 229 5.23 4.54 17.13
C PRO A 229 3.90 5.27 17.26
N SER A 230 2.88 4.73 16.63
CA SER A 230 1.51 5.21 16.85
C SER A 230 1.02 4.77 18.24
N ARG A 231 0.48 5.70 19.02
CA ARG A 231 -0.14 5.39 20.31
C ARG A 231 -1.33 4.41 20.24
N TYR A 232 -1.83 4.18 19.04
CA TYR A 232 -2.94 3.26 18.79
C TYR A 232 -2.47 1.85 18.38
N SER A 233 -1.17 1.68 18.08
CA SER A 233 -0.64 0.36 17.73
C SER A 233 -0.58 -0.51 18.97
N PRO A 234 -1.15 -1.72 18.95
CA PRO A 234 -1.00 -2.67 20.05
C PRO A 234 0.48 -2.96 20.30
N LYS A 235 0.83 -3.14 21.55
CA LYS A 235 2.15 -3.66 21.93
C LYS A 235 2.12 -5.16 21.71
N ILE A 236 3.03 -5.65 20.88
CA ILE A 236 3.23 -7.07 20.59
C ILE A 236 4.38 -7.59 21.44
#